data_105fccdb4edfeee69e8803bfb1a3dfea
#
_entry.id   105fccdb4edfeee69e8803bfb1a3dfea
#
_cell.length_a   1.000
_cell.length_b   1.000
_cell.length_c   1.000
_cell.angle_alpha   90.00
_cell.angle_beta   90.00
_cell.angle_gamma   90.00
#
_symmetry.space_group_name_H-M   'P 1'
#
loop_
_entity.id
_entity.type
_entity.pdbx_description
1 polymer ?
#
loop_
_entity_poly.entity_id
_entity_poly.type
_entity_poly.pdbx_seq_one_letter_code
_entity_poly.pdbx_strand_id
1 'polypeptide(L)'
;IGFGRLTVRALVGLGCAAVLGWMALAIYYSPLQPAWLRAGLSALVPVGAAVALLLVRPLRWVLAGILGAFLVVLAAWLAIPPSNQRDWQPEVAVLPYADLHGDSITVHNVRNFAYRSETDFTPAYYAKTFDLRKLDRVDLIAVYWMGPAVAHVFLSFGFAGGDHLAVSIETRKEKGEGYSTLKGFFKQYELFYVVADERDVIR
;
A
#
# COMPACT_ATOMS: atom_id res chain seq x y z
N ILE A 1 -22.97 -38.47 -11.70
CA ILE A 1 -22.46 -37.56 -12.79
C ILE A 1 -22.95 -36.12 -12.62
N GLY A 2 -24.01 -35.87 -11.80
CA GLY A 2 -24.55 -34.51 -11.57
C GLY A 2 -23.74 -33.66 -10.57
N PHE A 3 -23.27 -34.23 -9.48
CA PHE A 3 -22.64 -33.49 -8.37
C PHE A 3 -21.34 -32.77 -8.78
N GLY A 4 -20.43 -33.43 -9.49
CA GLY A 4 -19.19 -32.82 -9.96
C GLY A 4 -19.40 -31.64 -10.94
N ARG A 5 -20.41 -31.72 -11.81
CA ARG A 5 -20.75 -30.62 -12.73
C ARG A 5 -21.35 -29.42 -12.03
N LEU A 6 -22.12 -29.62 -10.96
CA LEU A 6 -22.66 -28.53 -10.12
C LEU A 6 -21.56 -27.82 -9.38
N THR A 7 -20.63 -28.57 -8.77
CA THR A 7 -19.47 -28.03 -8.05
C THR A 7 -18.59 -27.19 -8.96
N VAL A 8 -18.26 -27.67 -10.17
CA VAL A 8 -17.46 -26.91 -11.15
C VAL A 8 -18.17 -25.61 -11.56
N ARG A 9 -19.47 -25.64 -11.82
CA ARG A 9 -20.24 -24.43 -12.17
C ARG A 9 -20.25 -23.42 -11.01
N ALA A 10 -20.41 -23.88 -9.77
CA ALA A 10 -20.36 -23.02 -8.59
C ALA A 10 -18.99 -22.37 -8.43
N LEU A 11 -17.89 -23.13 -8.59
CA LEU A 11 -16.53 -22.60 -8.51
C LEU A 11 -16.23 -21.57 -9.61
N VAL A 12 -16.66 -21.84 -10.85
CA VAL A 12 -16.52 -20.86 -11.95
C VAL A 12 -17.33 -19.60 -11.65
N GLY A 13 -18.55 -19.73 -11.13
CA GLY A 13 -19.40 -18.60 -10.75
C GLY A 13 -18.75 -17.75 -9.66
N LEU A 14 -18.21 -18.38 -8.60
CA LEU A 14 -17.48 -17.67 -7.54
C LEU A 14 -16.22 -16.98 -8.05
N GLY A 15 -15.45 -17.64 -8.92
CA GLY A 15 -14.27 -17.06 -9.56
C GLY A 15 -14.63 -15.83 -10.39
N CYS A 16 -15.67 -15.91 -11.20
CA CYS A 16 -16.16 -14.75 -11.97
C CYS A 16 -16.63 -13.61 -11.06
N ALA A 17 -17.37 -13.91 -9.99
CA ALA A 17 -17.82 -12.90 -9.03
C ALA A 17 -16.65 -12.19 -8.34
N ALA A 18 -15.62 -12.94 -7.95
CA ALA A 18 -14.41 -12.38 -7.35
C ALA A 18 -13.66 -11.45 -8.33
N VAL A 19 -13.49 -11.88 -9.58
CA VAL A 19 -12.85 -11.09 -10.66
C VAL A 19 -13.64 -9.81 -10.94
N LEU A 20 -14.96 -9.92 -11.11
CA LEU A 20 -15.83 -8.75 -11.35
C LEU A 20 -15.83 -7.78 -10.17
N GLY A 21 -15.85 -8.29 -8.93
CA GLY A 21 -15.75 -7.48 -7.73
C GLY A 21 -14.40 -6.74 -7.64
N TRP A 22 -13.29 -7.43 -7.93
CA TRP A 22 -11.98 -6.81 -7.99
C TRP A 22 -11.90 -5.73 -9.07
N MET A 23 -12.40 -5.99 -10.28
CA MET A 23 -12.43 -5.01 -11.37
C MET A 23 -13.24 -3.77 -10.98
N ALA A 24 -14.42 -3.96 -10.39
CA ALA A 24 -15.28 -2.86 -9.96
C ALA A 24 -14.55 -1.98 -8.91
N LEU A 25 -13.88 -2.59 -7.94
CA LEU A 25 -13.12 -1.87 -6.94
C LEU A 25 -11.87 -1.20 -7.52
N ALA A 26 -11.14 -1.87 -8.43
CA ALA A 26 -9.98 -1.29 -9.10
C ALA A 26 -10.34 -0.03 -9.89
N ILE A 27 -11.49 -0.02 -10.57
CA ILE A 27 -12.02 1.16 -11.27
C ILE A 27 -12.48 2.23 -10.29
N TYR A 28 -13.20 1.85 -9.22
CA TYR A 28 -13.71 2.78 -8.21
C TYR A 28 -12.58 3.54 -7.50
N TYR A 29 -11.48 2.86 -7.21
CA TYR A 29 -10.28 3.43 -6.58
C TYR A 29 -9.23 3.92 -7.58
N SER A 30 -9.53 3.96 -8.88
CA SER A 30 -8.62 4.48 -9.89
C SER A 30 -8.48 6.00 -9.82
N PRO A 31 -7.42 6.59 -10.43
CA PRO A 31 -7.24 8.04 -10.50
C PRO A 31 -8.18 8.73 -11.49
N LEU A 32 -9.12 8.01 -12.10
CA LEU A 32 -10.06 8.58 -13.08
C LEU A 32 -10.89 9.71 -12.48
N GLN A 33 -11.02 10.79 -13.24
CA GLN A 33 -11.84 11.95 -12.89
C GLN A 33 -12.87 12.20 -14.00
N PRO A 34 -14.05 12.73 -13.68
CA PRO A 34 -14.55 13.03 -12.33
C PRO A 34 -15.04 11.80 -11.56
N ALA A 35 -15.27 11.93 -10.25
CA ALA A 35 -15.64 10.81 -9.38
C ALA A 35 -16.90 10.04 -9.82
N TRP A 36 -17.89 10.70 -10.40
CA TRP A 36 -19.10 10.06 -10.93
C TRP A 36 -18.80 9.13 -12.09
N LEU A 37 -17.78 9.43 -12.92
CA LEU A 37 -17.36 8.57 -14.04
C LEU A 37 -16.81 7.23 -13.51
N ARG A 38 -15.88 7.27 -12.55
CA ARG A 38 -15.32 6.04 -11.96
C ARG A 38 -16.38 5.22 -11.23
N ALA A 39 -17.33 5.87 -10.52
CA ALA A 39 -18.44 5.19 -9.88
C ALA A 39 -19.37 4.53 -10.91
N GLY A 40 -19.71 5.21 -11.99
CA GLY A 40 -20.51 4.68 -13.09
C GLY A 40 -19.82 3.50 -13.79
N LEU A 41 -18.56 3.63 -14.16
CA LEU A 41 -17.79 2.56 -14.78
C LEU A 41 -17.65 1.35 -13.85
N SER A 42 -17.42 1.57 -12.55
CA SER A 42 -17.38 0.51 -11.54
C SER A 42 -18.69 -0.29 -11.47
N ALA A 43 -19.83 0.40 -11.49
CA ALA A 43 -21.15 -0.23 -11.50
C ALA A 43 -21.47 -0.96 -12.82
N LEU A 44 -20.97 -0.46 -13.95
CA LEU A 44 -21.18 -1.10 -15.26
C LEU A 44 -20.52 -2.48 -15.37
N VAL A 45 -19.48 -2.77 -14.62
CA VAL A 45 -18.77 -4.06 -14.68
C VAL A 45 -19.70 -5.23 -14.30
N PRO A 46 -20.30 -5.29 -13.10
CA PRO A 46 -21.20 -6.38 -12.74
C PRO A 46 -22.50 -6.36 -13.55
N VAL A 47 -23.03 -5.18 -13.86
CA VAL A 47 -24.26 -5.04 -14.66
C VAL A 47 -24.03 -5.56 -16.07
N GLY A 48 -22.96 -5.14 -16.75
CA GLY A 48 -22.62 -5.60 -18.09
C GLY A 48 -22.37 -7.10 -18.14
N ALA A 49 -21.69 -7.67 -17.14
CA ALA A 49 -21.49 -9.11 -17.03
C ALA A 49 -22.84 -9.86 -16.86
N ALA A 50 -23.75 -9.35 -16.03
CA ALA A 50 -25.07 -9.94 -15.83
C ALA A 50 -25.89 -9.92 -17.14
N VAL A 51 -25.92 -8.80 -17.83
CA VAL A 51 -26.57 -8.65 -19.14
C VAL A 51 -25.98 -9.61 -20.18
N ALA A 52 -24.62 -9.68 -20.22
CA ALA A 52 -23.96 -10.61 -21.16
C ALA A 52 -24.30 -12.08 -20.87
N LEU A 53 -24.39 -12.48 -19.60
CA LEU A 53 -24.79 -13.82 -19.19
C LEU A 53 -26.21 -14.17 -19.63
N LEU A 54 -27.12 -13.19 -19.71
CA LEU A 54 -28.49 -13.39 -20.16
C LEU A 54 -28.61 -13.44 -21.69
N LEU A 55 -27.88 -12.60 -22.41
CA LEU A 55 -28.09 -12.37 -23.84
C LEU A 55 -27.10 -13.11 -24.75
N VAL A 56 -25.87 -13.39 -24.29
CA VAL A 56 -24.81 -13.96 -25.13
C VAL A 56 -24.71 -15.46 -24.96
N ARG A 57 -24.69 -16.18 -26.09
CA ARG A 57 -24.45 -17.62 -26.14
C ARG A 57 -23.45 -17.93 -27.27
N PRO A 58 -22.58 -18.91 -27.12
CA PRO A 58 -22.35 -19.74 -25.92
C PRO A 58 -21.54 -19.02 -24.83
N LEU A 59 -21.64 -19.51 -23.58
CA LEU A 59 -21.01 -18.96 -22.37
C LEU A 59 -19.50 -18.66 -22.52
N ARG A 60 -18.78 -19.43 -23.36
CA ARG A 60 -17.33 -19.19 -23.60
C ARG A 60 -17.01 -17.76 -24.06
N TRP A 61 -17.91 -17.12 -24.83
CA TRP A 61 -17.70 -15.73 -25.27
C TRP A 61 -17.90 -14.74 -24.18
N VAL A 62 -18.81 -14.99 -23.23
CA VAL A 62 -18.97 -14.17 -22.04
C VAL A 62 -17.73 -14.29 -21.17
N LEU A 63 -17.22 -15.50 -20.92
CA LEU A 63 -16.00 -15.72 -20.14
C LEU A 63 -14.77 -15.07 -20.81
N ALA A 64 -14.64 -15.19 -22.12
CA ALA A 64 -13.57 -14.51 -22.87
C ALA A 64 -13.67 -12.99 -22.77
N GLY A 65 -14.89 -12.42 -22.81
CA GLY A 65 -15.12 -11.00 -22.62
C GLY A 65 -14.77 -10.53 -21.22
N ILE A 66 -15.16 -11.28 -20.18
CA ILE A 66 -14.78 -10.98 -18.77
C ILE A 66 -13.25 -11.03 -18.62
N LEU A 67 -12.59 -12.07 -19.18
CA LEU A 67 -11.13 -12.18 -19.12
C LEU A 67 -10.45 -11.02 -19.85
N GLY A 68 -10.92 -10.66 -21.04
CA GLY A 68 -10.37 -9.53 -21.79
C GLY A 68 -10.51 -8.20 -21.03
N ALA A 69 -11.70 -7.93 -20.48
CA ALA A 69 -11.95 -6.75 -19.66
C ALA A 69 -11.07 -6.75 -18.39
N PHE A 70 -10.92 -7.91 -17.73
CA PHE A 70 -10.03 -8.06 -16.57
C PHE A 70 -8.59 -7.71 -16.92
N LEU A 71 -8.06 -8.22 -18.03
CA LEU A 71 -6.69 -7.92 -18.46
C LEU A 71 -6.48 -6.42 -18.73
N VAL A 72 -7.47 -5.75 -19.32
CA VAL A 72 -7.41 -4.29 -19.52
C VAL A 72 -7.39 -3.53 -18.20
N VAL A 73 -8.30 -3.87 -17.27
CA VAL A 73 -8.35 -3.23 -15.94
C VAL A 73 -7.08 -3.53 -15.15
N LEU A 74 -6.58 -4.76 -15.20
CA LEU A 74 -5.34 -5.15 -14.55
C LEU A 74 -4.14 -4.38 -15.11
N ALA A 75 -4.03 -4.26 -16.42
CA ALA A 75 -2.95 -3.48 -17.06
C ALA A 75 -3.03 -2.01 -16.65
N ALA A 76 -4.21 -1.40 -16.64
CA ALA A 76 -4.42 -0.04 -16.18
C ALA A 76 -4.05 0.14 -14.70
N TRP A 77 -4.43 -0.81 -13.84
CA TRP A 77 -4.10 -0.79 -12.42
C TRP A 77 -2.59 -0.95 -12.17
N LEU A 78 -1.91 -1.83 -12.92
CA LEU A 78 -0.46 -1.99 -12.84
C LEU A 78 0.27 -0.74 -13.31
N ALA A 79 -0.26 -0.02 -14.29
CA ALA A 79 0.31 1.19 -14.86
C ALA A 79 0.15 2.44 -13.99
N ILE A 80 -0.61 2.40 -12.87
CA ILE A 80 -0.70 3.54 -11.94
C ILE A 80 0.68 3.84 -11.38
N PRO A 81 1.30 5.01 -11.70
CA PRO A 81 2.63 5.35 -11.24
C PRO A 81 2.60 5.81 -9.79
N PRO A 82 3.68 5.59 -9.03
CA PRO A 82 3.84 6.20 -7.71
C PRO A 82 4.02 7.72 -7.85
N SER A 83 3.65 8.46 -6.81
CA SER A 83 3.79 9.92 -6.78
C SER A 83 4.34 10.42 -5.45
N ASN A 84 5.29 11.36 -5.52
CA ASN A 84 5.74 12.12 -4.34
C ASN A 84 5.05 13.49 -4.22
N GLN A 85 4.18 13.85 -5.18
CA GLN A 85 3.58 15.17 -5.29
C GLN A 85 2.09 15.13 -4.93
N ARG A 86 1.80 14.94 -3.63
CA ARG A 86 0.45 14.97 -3.08
C ARG A 86 0.44 15.81 -1.80
N ASP A 87 -0.73 16.17 -1.29
CA ASP A 87 -0.87 16.92 -0.04
C ASP A 87 -0.77 15.98 1.18
N TRP A 88 0.47 15.66 1.54
CA TRP A 88 0.79 14.68 2.56
C TRP A 88 0.42 15.13 3.98
N GLN A 89 0.05 14.18 4.84
CA GLN A 89 -0.05 14.41 6.28
C GLN A 89 1.31 14.87 6.83
N PRO A 90 1.34 15.75 7.85
CA PRO A 90 2.57 16.34 8.38
C PRO A 90 3.62 15.31 8.81
N GLU A 91 3.17 14.18 9.38
CA GLU A 91 4.04 13.11 9.88
C GLU A 91 4.75 12.31 8.78
N VAL A 92 4.27 12.43 7.52
CA VAL A 92 4.80 11.70 6.37
C VAL A 92 5.22 12.62 5.21
N ALA A 93 5.19 13.95 5.44
CA ALA A 93 5.43 14.94 4.39
C ALA A 93 6.89 14.97 3.92
N VAL A 94 7.83 14.82 4.83
CA VAL A 94 9.27 14.97 4.58
C VAL A 94 9.90 13.60 4.33
N LEU A 95 10.54 13.45 3.16
CA LEU A 95 11.25 12.21 2.80
C LEU A 95 12.69 12.23 3.32
N PRO A 96 13.18 11.12 3.87
CA PRO A 96 14.60 10.96 4.14
C PRO A 96 15.37 10.76 2.82
N TYR A 97 16.65 11.13 2.84
CA TYR A 97 17.60 10.79 1.79
C TYR A 97 19.00 10.63 2.40
N ALA A 98 19.93 10.07 1.65
CA ALA A 98 21.28 9.84 2.14
C ALA A 98 22.34 10.11 1.10
N ASP A 99 23.47 10.64 1.54
CA ASP A 99 24.70 10.80 0.79
C ASP A 99 25.74 9.76 1.23
N LEU A 100 26.27 9.01 0.29
CA LEU A 100 27.25 7.94 0.55
C LEU A 100 28.63 8.36 0.05
N HIS A 101 29.62 8.35 0.97
CA HIS A 101 31.01 8.65 0.67
C HIS A 101 31.93 7.58 1.28
N GLY A 102 32.27 6.56 0.47
CA GLY A 102 33.01 5.39 0.93
C GLY A 102 32.22 4.65 2.01
N ASP A 103 32.81 4.47 3.20
CA ASP A 103 32.16 3.84 4.34
C ASP A 103 31.33 4.80 5.20
N SER A 104 31.23 6.06 4.80
CA SER A 104 30.50 7.10 5.53
C SER A 104 29.16 7.37 4.84
N ILE A 105 28.06 7.28 5.58
CA ILE A 105 26.72 7.62 5.10
C ILE A 105 26.14 8.76 5.93
N THR A 106 25.79 9.86 5.26
CA THR A 106 25.08 10.98 5.91
C THR A 106 23.60 10.86 5.58
N VAL A 107 22.80 10.56 6.58
CA VAL A 107 21.35 10.46 6.47
C VAL A 107 20.72 11.78 6.83
N HIS A 108 19.91 12.32 5.93
CA HIS A 108 19.18 13.57 6.09
C HIS A 108 17.72 13.30 6.38
N ASN A 109 17.09 14.24 7.10
CA ASN A 109 15.69 14.17 7.51
C ASN A 109 15.40 12.93 8.37
N VAL A 110 16.36 12.57 9.26
CA VAL A 110 16.11 11.58 10.30
C VAL A 110 15.00 12.12 11.20
N ARG A 111 13.87 11.43 11.25
CA ARG A 111 12.70 11.88 12.02
C ARG A 111 12.95 11.73 13.51
N ASN A 112 12.57 12.74 14.27
CA ASN A 112 12.79 12.80 15.71
C ASN A 112 11.72 13.65 16.40
N PHE A 113 10.47 13.22 16.22
CA PHE A 113 9.31 13.95 16.72
C PHE A 113 9.20 13.87 18.24
N ALA A 114 8.68 14.94 18.83
CA ALA A 114 8.30 14.95 20.23
C ALA A 114 6.78 14.83 20.33
N TYR A 115 6.29 13.67 20.80
CA TYR A 115 4.88 13.37 20.89
C TYR A 115 4.32 13.68 22.27
N ARG A 116 3.15 14.29 22.31
CA ARG A 116 2.29 14.46 23.49
C ARG A 116 1.09 13.50 23.45
N SER A 117 0.62 13.16 22.25
CA SER A 117 -0.36 12.10 21.99
C SER A 117 -0.14 11.55 20.57
N GLU A 118 -0.96 10.61 20.12
CA GLU A 118 -0.89 10.09 18.75
C GLU A 118 -1.12 11.16 17.67
N THR A 119 -1.90 12.19 17.98
CA THR A 119 -2.25 13.27 17.04
C THR A 119 -1.65 14.62 17.41
N ASP A 120 -1.02 14.74 18.58
CA ASP A 120 -0.36 15.97 19.05
C ASP A 120 1.15 15.73 19.20
N PHE A 121 1.91 16.26 18.27
CA PHE A 121 3.35 16.12 18.21
C PHE A 121 4.01 17.38 17.66
N THR A 122 5.28 17.56 17.97
CA THR A 122 6.12 18.61 17.39
C THR A 122 7.07 17.95 16.39
N PRO A 123 6.93 18.22 15.07
CA PRO A 123 7.83 17.71 14.07
C PRO A 123 9.26 18.21 14.29
N ALA A 124 10.22 17.30 14.19
CA ALA A 124 11.64 17.62 14.21
C ALA A 124 12.41 16.63 13.34
N TYR A 125 13.43 17.13 12.66
CA TYR A 125 14.32 16.34 11.80
C TYR A 125 15.75 16.79 12.02
N TYR A 126 16.69 15.85 11.84
CA TYR A 126 18.12 16.17 11.86
C TYR A 126 18.85 15.40 10.77
N ALA A 127 20.11 15.78 10.52
CA ALA A 127 21.03 15.01 9.70
C ALA A 127 22.11 14.39 10.57
N LYS A 128 22.52 13.15 10.25
CA LYS A 128 23.56 12.44 10.98
C LYS A 128 24.42 11.59 10.05
N THR A 129 25.71 11.62 10.28
CA THR A 129 26.68 10.80 9.57
C THR A 129 27.02 9.56 10.41
N PHE A 130 26.94 8.39 9.77
CA PHE A 130 27.29 7.10 10.35
C PHE A 130 28.48 6.51 9.60
N ASP A 131 29.39 5.85 10.33
CA ASP A 131 30.47 5.05 9.76
C ASP A 131 29.99 3.59 9.64
N LEU A 132 29.80 3.10 8.44
CA LEU A 132 29.30 1.75 8.19
C LEU A 132 30.20 0.64 8.74
N ARG A 133 31.51 0.92 8.94
CA ARG A 133 32.44 -0.01 9.59
C ARG A 133 32.14 -0.19 11.08
N LYS A 134 31.38 0.72 11.67
CA LYS A 134 30.93 0.67 13.07
C LYS A 134 29.55 0.03 13.22
N LEU A 135 28.93 -0.41 12.11
CA LEU A 135 27.68 -1.16 12.20
C LEU A 135 27.93 -2.44 13.01
N ASP A 136 27.27 -2.56 14.14
CA ASP A 136 27.51 -3.60 15.14
C ASP A 136 26.39 -4.65 15.15
N ARG A 137 25.13 -4.18 14.97
CA ARG A 137 23.96 -5.05 14.97
C ARG A 137 22.83 -4.50 14.12
N VAL A 138 21.92 -5.40 13.78
CA VAL A 138 20.62 -5.07 13.18
C VAL A 138 19.54 -5.79 13.97
N ASP A 139 18.67 -5.03 14.60
CA ASP A 139 17.55 -5.55 15.38
C ASP A 139 16.28 -5.53 14.53
N LEU A 140 15.55 -6.65 14.51
CA LEU A 140 14.21 -6.73 13.92
C LEU A 140 13.19 -6.47 15.03
N ILE A 141 12.44 -5.39 14.91
CA ILE A 141 11.47 -4.95 15.90
C ILE A 141 10.06 -5.22 15.38
N ALA A 142 9.25 -5.89 16.20
CA ALA A 142 7.86 -6.19 15.90
C ALA A 142 6.95 -5.50 16.92
N VAL A 143 6.11 -4.58 16.45
CA VAL A 143 5.12 -3.86 17.27
C VAL A 143 3.74 -4.41 16.96
N TYR A 144 3.13 -5.09 17.92
CA TYR A 144 1.80 -5.68 17.79
C TYR A 144 0.72 -4.66 18.11
N TRP A 145 -0.25 -4.46 17.22
CA TRP A 145 -1.30 -3.46 17.36
C TRP A 145 -2.72 -3.99 17.16
N MET A 146 -2.87 -5.19 16.58
CA MET A 146 -4.16 -5.90 16.42
C MET A 146 -4.10 -7.33 16.97
N GLY A 147 -3.64 -7.49 18.21
CA GLY A 147 -3.41 -8.80 18.82
C GLY A 147 -2.20 -9.53 18.24
N PRO A 148 -1.98 -10.81 18.59
CA PRO A 148 -0.74 -11.54 18.29
C PRO A 148 -0.55 -11.91 16.81
N ALA A 149 -1.58 -11.73 15.97
CA ALA A 149 -1.54 -12.12 14.56
C ALA A 149 -1.09 -11.01 13.62
N VAL A 150 -1.05 -9.76 14.07
CA VAL A 150 -0.71 -8.60 13.23
C VAL A 150 0.33 -7.74 13.93
N ALA A 151 1.51 -7.65 13.34
CA ALA A 151 2.58 -6.79 13.81
C ALA A 151 3.07 -5.89 12.68
N HIS A 152 3.39 -4.64 13.03
CA HIS A 152 4.26 -3.81 12.22
C HIS A 152 5.71 -4.19 12.49
N VAL A 153 6.50 -4.36 11.44
CA VAL A 153 7.89 -4.81 11.55
C VAL A 153 8.81 -3.78 10.90
N PHE A 154 9.88 -3.42 11.62
CA PHE A 154 10.91 -2.52 11.12
C PHE A 154 12.29 -2.91 11.63
N LEU A 155 13.34 -2.30 11.07
CA LEU A 155 14.73 -2.56 11.43
C LEU A 155 15.30 -1.40 12.23
N SER A 156 16.13 -1.71 13.23
CA SER A 156 17.01 -0.75 13.87
C SER A 156 18.47 -1.16 13.68
N PHE A 157 19.27 -0.24 13.15
CA PHE A 157 20.69 -0.41 12.90
C PHE A 157 21.45 0.21 14.07
N GLY A 158 22.16 -0.62 14.85
CA GLY A 158 22.97 -0.20 15.97
C GLY A 158 24.44 -0.08 15.57
N PHE A 159 25.08 1.01 15.98
CA PHE A 159 26.47 1.30 15.69
C PHE A 159 27.30 1.29 16.98
N ALA A 160 28.55 0.84 16.88
CA ALA A 160 29.51 0.93 18.00
C ALA A 160 29.63 2.39 18.47
N GLY A 161 29.41 2.59 19.78
CA GLY A 161 29.31 3.93 20.38
C GLY A 161 27.90 4.34 20.80
N GLY A 162 26.89 3.48 20.54
CA GLY A 162 25.53 3.65 21.05
C GLY A 162 24.58 4.42 20.11
N ASP A 163 25.01 4.73 18.90
CA ASP A 163 24.14 5.33 17.90
C ASP A 163 23.18 4.29 17.31
N HIS A 164 21.95 4.70 17.04
CA HIS A 164 20.94 3.86 16.41
C HIS A 164 20.22 4.61 15.30
N LEU A 165 19.76 3.86 14.28
CA LEU A 165 18.95 4.38 13.18
C LEU A 165 17.85 3.38 12.85
N ALA A 166 16.61 3.77 13.10
CA ALA A 166 15.45 2.95 12.77
C ALA A 166 14.99 3.22 11.33
N VAL A 167 14.64 2.14 10.60
CA VAL A 167 14.14 2.22 9.22
C VAL A 167 12.87 1.39 9.12
N SER A 168 11.77 2.04 8.83
CA SER A 168 10.45 1.45 8.65
C SER A 168 9.91 1.69 7.25
N ILE A 169 9.08 0.78 6.75
CA ILE A 169 8.27 1.00 5.53
C ILE A 169 6.86 1.34 5.99
N GLU A 170 6.39 2.52 5.63
CA GLU A 170 5.12 3.06 6.08
C GLU A 170 4.21 3.43 4.91
N THR A 171 2.90 3.47 5.18
CA THR A 171 1.93 4.04 4.26
C THR A 171 1.98 5.56 4.33
N ARG A 172 2.13 6.21 3.18
CA ARG A 172 2.14 7.65 3.03
C ARG A 172 0.73 8.13 2.67
N LYS A 173 0.06 8.75 3.63
CA LYS A 173 -1.33 9.19 3.51
C LYS A 173 -1.41 10.68 3.19
N GLU A 174 -2.42 11.07 2.42
CA GLU A 174 -2.77 12.47 2.20
C GLU A 174 -3.56 13.04 3.39
N LYS A 175 -3.57 14.36 3.53
CA LYS A 175 -4.36 15.04 4.57
C LYS A 175 -5.83 14.63 4.50
N GLY A 176 -6.40 14.35 5.67
CA GLY A 176 -7.80 13.91 5.78
C GLY A 176 -8.02 12.42 5.50
N GLU A 177 -6.97 11.64 5.15
CA GLU A 177 -7.10 10.21 4.97
C GLU A 177 -6.86 9.43 6.26
N GLY A 178 -7.80 8.50 6.55
CA GLY A 178 -7.61 7.46 7.54
C GLY A 178 -7.02 6.19 6.93
N TYR A 179 -6.40 5.35 7.75
CA TYR A 179 -5.90 4.04 7.31
C TYR A 179 -7.05 3.11 6.89
N SER A 180 -6.86 2.41 5.78
CA SER A 180 -7.75 1.36 5.29
C SER A 180 -6.95 0.35 4.48
N THR A 181 -6.99 -0.91 4.88
CA THR A 181 -6.34 -2.01 4.15
C THR A 181 -6.85 -2.12 2.72
N LEU A 182 -8.16 -1.92 2.51
CA LEU A 182 -8.77 -1.95 1.19
C LEU A 182 -8.23 -0.84 0.28
N LYS A 183 -8.16 0.39 0.78
CA LYS A 183 -7.57 1.51 0.05
C LYS A 183 -6.09 1.25 -0.29
N GLY A 184 -5.32 0.73 0.67
CA GLY A 184 -3.92 0.36 0.45
C GLY A 184 -3.76 -0.68 -0.65
N PHE A 185 -4.60 -1.73 -0.66
CA PHE A 185 -4.60 -2.75 -1.70
C PHE A 185 -4.85 -2.16 -3.10
N PHE A 186 -5.70 -1.13 -3.20
CA PHE A 186 -5.99 -0.45 -4.46
C PHE A 186 -5.12 0.80 -4.71
N LYS A 187 -3.89 0.83 -4.15
CA LYS A 187 -2.86 1.86 -4.40
C LYS A 187 -3.31 3.30 -4.08
N GLN A 188 -4.17 3.48 -3.07
CA GLN A 188 -4.57 4.82 -2.64
C GLN A 188 -3.51 5.49 -1.77
N TYR A 189 -2.60 4.72 -1.21
CA TYR A 189 -1.44 5.21 -0.47
C TYR A 189 -0.16 4.94 -1.24
N GLU A 190 0.82 5.80 -1.06
CA GLU A 190 2.19 5.49 -1.43
C GLU A 190 2.87 4.73 -0.27
N LEU A 191 3.93 3.99 -0.59
CA LEU A 191 4.84 3.45 0.40
C LEU A 191 6.10 4.30 0.42
N PHE A 192 6.64 4.55 1.61
CA PHE A 192 7.88 5.29 1.77
C PHE A 192 8.67 4.76 2.97
N TYR A 193 9.95 5.08 2.98
CA TYR A 193 10.77 4.81 4.14
C TYR A 193 10.62 5.93 5.16
N VAL A 194 10.31 5.56 6.41
CA VAL A 194 10.57 6.40 7.57
C VAL A 194 11.94 6.02 8.09
N VAL A 195 12.86 6.98 8.10
CA VAL A 195 14.14 6.86 8.76
C VAL A 195 14.10 7.74 9.98
N ALA A 196 14.27 7.17 11.17
CA ALA A 196 13.99 7.84 12.42
C ALA A 196 15.00 7.50 13.52
N ASP A 197 15.06 8.36 14.51
CA ASP A 197 15.63 8.03 15.82
C ASP A 197 14.78 6.92 16.47
N GLU A 198 15.41 5.97 17.19
CA GLU A 198 14.68 4.90 17.87
C GLU A 198 13.60 5.43 18.80
N ARG A 199 13.87 6.50 19.53
CA ARG A 199 12.91 7.10 20.47
C ARG A 199 11.65 7.66 19.79
N ASP A 200 11.68 7.88 18.47
CA ASP A 200 10.52 8.32 17.69
C ASP A 200 9.58 7.14 17.38
N VAL A 201 10.13 5.97 17.09
CA VAL A 201 9.38 4.80 16.59
C VAL A 201 9.22 3.69 17.62
N ILE A 202 10.09 3.64 18.66
CA ILE A 202 10.01 2.68 19.77
C ILE A 202 9.53 3.46 21.00
N ARG A 203 8.29 3.20 21.41
CA ARG A 203 7.66 3.86 22.57
C ARG A 203 7.14 2.83 23.56
#